data_18a592338fe0713d9f7332614b058ec9
#
_entry.id   18a592338fe0713d9f7332614b058ec9
#
_cell.length_a   1.000
_cell.length_b   1.000
_cell.length_c   1.000
_cell.angle_alpha   90.00
_cell.angle_beta   90.00
_cell.angle_gamma   90.00
#
_symmetry.space_group_name_H-M   'P 1'
#
loop_
_entity.id
_entity.type
_entity.pdbx_description
1 polymer ?
#
loop_
_entity_poly.entity_id
_entity_poly.type
_entity_poly.pdbx_seq_one_letter_code
_entity_poly.pdbx_strand_id
1 'polypeptide(L)'
;MILETSVAIVGSGMGGATTAYGLAQAGIDCLVIERGDFVKKEDANWSAREIFINQRYKPNEKWLDHKGKEFTPGVHYIVGGNTKVYGSSLPRFREQDFLEIRHKEGISPAWPFSYQDIEPYYCQAEQLYKVHGATGEDPTEPPRSQPFPYPALVHEKYISNLAAKLTAAGVKPHSNAMGVDLKSDGRCIRCATCDGFVCKLDAKSDAQTCALEPAIKTGKVKLETNLMVTKVVVKHGKVDHLLAQKDGLEVKIIAKKYVLSLGAVNTAALLLRSGPVANSSGLLGKNFMMHNNAHIAAFNVKSKNDVIFQKTLSFSDWYFDGGAGYPLGAVQLIGKVQPIMMKSYATKVPLTLLKYIADRSVEFVVMNEDLPATSNRVEINSNGMIQIYRKAVNTSAHRELMRKTKKVLRKSGFQAIFVQPFDISMNSHQCGTSVAGHDPKLSMVDQYCRTHDVENLYLIDGGFFPSSAAMNPALTIAAQALRVVDKSGLKQFN
;
A
#
# COMPACT_ATOMS: atom_id res chain seq x y z
N MET A 1 10.42 -24.15 -21.19
CA MET A 1 9.40 -23.38 -21.96
C MET A 1 9.90 -21.96 -22.17
N ILE A 2 9.59 -21.34 -23.30
CA ILE A 2 9.92 -19.93 -23.58
C ILE A 2 8.62 -19.13 -23.76
N LEU A 3 8.51 -17.97 -23.11
CA LEU A 3 7.44 -17.02 -23.28
C LEU A 3 8.03 -15.72 -23.86
N GLU A 4 7.40 -15.17 -24.88
CA GLU A 4 7.83 -13.94 -25.54
C GLU A 4 6.73 -12.87 -25.54
N THR A 5 7.13 -11.61 -25.34
CA THR A 5 6.20 -10.48 -25.29
C THR A 5 6.92 -9.16 -25.58
N SER A 6 6.19 -8.08 -25.81
CA SER A 6 6.78 -6.74 -25.91
C SER A 6 7.23 -6.23 -24.53
N VAL A 7 6.37 -6.37 -23.51
CA VAL A 7 6.65 -5.96 -22.12
C VAL A 7 6.32 -7.11 -21.16
N ALA A 8 7.29 -7.53 -20.37
CA ALA A 8 7.07 -8.47 -19.27
C ALA A 8 6.90 -7.69 -17.96
N ILE A 9 5.78 -7.92 -17.26
CA ILE A 9 5.44 -7.28 -15.98
C ILE A 9 5.39 -8.34 -14.91
N VAL A 10 6.26 -8.26 -13.91
CA VAL A 10 6.33 -9.22 -12.80
C VAL A 10 5.61 -8.65 -11.59
N GLY A 11 4.54 -9.31 -11.17
CA GLY A 11 3.64 -8.90 -10.10
C GLY A 11 2.37 -8.25 -10.62
N SER A 12 1.23 -8.68 -10.10
CA SER A 12 -0.12 -8.25 -10.47
C SER A 12 -0.77 -7.28 -9.46
N GLY A 13 0.03 -6.74 -8.52
CA GLY A 13 -0.41 -5.75 -7.53
C GLY A 13 -0.68 -4.37 -8.13
N MET A 14 -0.80 -3.33 -7.27
CA MET A 14 -1.18 -1.98 -7.69
C MET A 14 -0.33 -1.43 -8.85
N GLY A 15 0.99 -1.52 -8.77
CA GLY A 15 1.89 -1.01 -9.81
C GLY A 15 1.78 -1.81 -11.11
N GLY A 16 1.93 -3.16 -11.03
CA GLY A 16 1.94 -4.02 -12.22
C GLY A 16 0.61 -4.04 -12.97
N ALA A 17 -0.51 -4.18 -12.28
CA ALA A 17 -1.84 -4.16 -12.88
C ALA A 17 -2.15 -2.80 -13.53
N THR A 18 -1.80 -1.68 -12.86
CA THR A 18 -2.01 -0.33 -13.42
C THR A 18 -1.10 -0.09 -14.63
N THR A 19 0.15 -0.57 -14.59
CA THR A 19 1.06 -0.52 -15.75
C THR A 19 0.48 -1.32 -16.92
N ALA A 20 0.01 -2.55 -16.67
CA ALA A 20 -0.62 -3.39 -17.70
C ALA A 20 -1.85 -2.70 -18.31
N TYR A 21 -2.67 -2.07 -17.46
CA TYR A 21 -3.83 -1.28 -17.92
C TYR A 21 -3.40 -0.14 -18.86
N GLY A 22 -2.43 0.68 -18.43
CA GLY A 22 -1.95 1.80 -19.24
C GLY A 22 -1.34 1.35 -20.57
N LEU A 23 -0.57 0.26 -20.58
CA LEU A 23 -0.01 -0.33 -21.81
C LEU A 23 -1.11 -0.87 -22.75
N ALA A 24 -2.10 -1.54 -22.18
CA ALA A 24 -3.24 -2.05 -22.95
C ALA A 24 -4.04 -0.93 -23.63
N GLN A 25 -4.26 0.20 -22.92
CA GLN A 25 -4.91 1.40 -23.51
C GLN A 25 -4.05 2.03 -24.63
N ALA A 26 -2.74 1.87 -24.58
CA ALA A 26 -1.81 2.29 -25.63
C ALA A 26 -1.65 1.26 -26.76
N GLY A 27 -2.40 0.14 -26.74
CA GLY A 27 -2.34 -0.91 -27.76
C GLY A 27 -1.12 -1.83 -27.68
N ILE A 28 -0.36 -1.82 -26.58
CA ILE A 28 0.88 -2.56 -26.40
C ILE A 28 0.61 -3.94 -25.79
N ASP A 29 1.15 -4.98 -26.43
CA ASP A 29 1.06 -6.34 -25.92
C ASP A 29 1.99 -6.53 -24.71
N CYS A 30 1.46 -7.07 -23.63
CA CYS A 30 2.26 -7.39 -22.46
C CYS A 30 1.84 -8.70 -21.78
N LEU A 31 2.79 -9.28 -21.02
CA LEU A 31 2.61 -10.47 -20.21
C LEU A 31 2.76 -10.08 -18.74
N VAL A 32 1.71 -10.26 -17.96
CA VAL A 32 1.75 -10.16 -16.50
C VAL A 32 2.06 -11.54 -15.92
N ILE A 33 3.02 -11.59 -15.01
CA ILE A 33 3.51 -12.80 -14.37
C ILE A 33 3.23 -12.69 -12.88
N GLU A 34 2.45 -13.62 -12.34
CA GLU A 34 2.10 -13.66 -10.93
C GLU A 34 2.50 -15.00 -10.31
N ARG A 35 3.20 -14.96 -9.17
CA ARG A 35 3.63 -16.20 -8.48
C ARG A 35 2.50 -16.92 -7.78
N GLY A 36 1.41 -16.21 -7.45
CA GLY A 36 0.20 -16.78 -6.86
C GLY A 36 -0.89 -17.04 -7.88
N ASP A 37 -2.09 -17.32 -7.39
CA ASP A 37 -3.26 -17.59 -8.20
C ASP A 37 -4.43 -16.67 -7.81
N PHE A 38 -5.53 -16.79 -8.53
CA PHE A 38 -6.79 -16.15 -8.19
C PHE A 38 -7.33 -16.66 -6.85
N VAL A 39 -7.90 -15.77 -6.07
CA VAL A 39 -8.64 -16.16 -4.86
C VAL A 39 -10.05 -16.59 -5.24
N LYS A 40 -10.42 -17.80 -4.87
CA LYS A 40 -11.79 -18.32 -5.08
C LYS A 40 -12.81 -17.47 -4.32
N LYS A 41 -13.97 -17.22 -4.94
CA LYS A 41 -15.10 -16.51 -4.30
C LYS A 41 -15.91 -17.50 -3.46
N GLU A 42 -15.68 -17.49 -2.17
CA GLU A 42 -16.29 -18.44 -1.24
C GLU A 42 -16.54 -17.80 0.14
N ASP A 43 -17.39 -18.43 0.97
CA ASP A 43 -17.80 -17.90 2.28
C ASP A 43 -16.64 -17.78 3.27
N ALA A 44 -15.62 -18.62 3.14
CA ALA A 44 -14.40 -18.52 3.93
C ALA A 44 -13.71 -17.15 3.81
N ASN A 45 -13.87 -16.43 2.69
CA ASN A 45 -13.34 -15.08 2.51
C ASN A 45 -13.96 -14.04 3.45
N TRP A 46 -15.12 -14.33 4.05
CA TRP A 46 -15.80 -13.46 5.00
C TRP A 46 -15.73 -13.98 6.43
N SER A 47 -15.02 -15.07 6.67
CA SER A 47 -14.80 -15.63 8.00
C SER A 47 -13.60 -14.97 8.67
N ALA A 48 -13.83 -14.19 9.73
CA ALA A 48 -12.74 -13.62 10.53
C ALA A 48 -11.83 -14.70 11.15
N ARG A 49 -12.36 -15.89 11.45
CA ARG A 49 -11.55 -17.03 11.92
C ARG A 49 -10.58 -17.51 10.85
N GLU A 50 -11.07 -17.70 9.62
CA GLU A 50 -10.23 -18.16 8.51
C GLU A 50 -9.11 -17.16 8.20
N ILE A 51 -9.42 -15.86 8.20
CA ILE A 51 -8.48 -14.82 7.83
C ILE A 51 -7.45 -14.54 8.94
N PHE A 52 -7.90 -14.34 10.19
CA PHE A 52 -7.04 -13.83 11.27
C PHE A 52 -6.50 -14.90 12.20
N ILE A 53 -7.19 -16.03 12.35
CA ILE A 53 -6.74 -17.14 13.19
C ILE A 53 -6.02 -18.19 12.32
N ASN A 54 -6.67 -18.66 11.25
CA ASN A 54 -6.13 -19.69 10.36
C ASN A 54 -5.18 -19.11 9.31
N GLN A 55 -5.06 -17.76 9.21
CA GLN A 55 -4.14 -17.04 8.32
C GLN A 55 -4.25 -17.44 6.84
N ARG A 56 -5.49 -17.70 6.36
CA ARG A 56 -5.82 -18.30 5.06
C ARG A 56 -5.04 -17.74 3.86
N TYR A 57 -4.77 -16.44 3.81
CA TYR A 57 -4.08 -15.81 2.68
C TYR A 57 -2.64 -15.41 2.97
N LYS A 58 -2.15 -15.72 4.16
CA LYS A 58 -0.74 -15.48 4.48
C LYS A 58 0.16 -16.44 3.72
N PRO A 59 1.33 -15.98 3.25
CA PRO A 59 2.28 -16.85 2.56
C PRO A 59 2.89 -17.87 3.53
N ASN A 60 3.26 -19.05 2.99
CA ASN A 60 4.07 -20.02 3.72
C ASN A 60 5.52 -19.54 3.90
N GLU A 61 5.98 -18.64 3.03
CA GLU A 61 7.32 -18.07 3.08
C GLU A 61 7.52 -17.29 4.39
N LYS A 62 8.67 -17.53 5.04
CA LYS A 62 9.10 -16.80 6.24
C LYS A 62 10.22 -15.84 5.87
N TRP A 63 10.18 -14.67 6.51
CA TRP A 63 11.27 -13.71 6.49
C TRP A 63 11.91 -13.64 7.87
N LEU A 64 13.13 -13.10 7.94
CA LEU A 64 13.86 -12.92 9.19
C LEU A 64 13.86 -11.44 9.58
N ASP A 65 13.71 -11.18 10.87
CA ASP A 65 13.96 -9.86 11.44
C ASP A 65 15.49 -9.61 11.65
N HIS A 66 15.84 -8.44 12.15
CA HIS A 66 17.23 -8.07 12.42
C HIS A 66 17.95 -8.97 13.45
N LYS A 67 17.23 -9.77 14.22
CA LYS A 67 17.76 -10.75 15.18
C LYS A 67 17.80 -12.17 14.62
N GLY A 68 17.42 -12.36 13.37
CA GLY A 68 17.31 -13.67 12.76
C GLY A 68 16.06 -14.46 13.18
N LYS A 69 15.08 -13.83 13.83
CA LYS A 69 13.81 -14.48 14.17
C LYS A 69 12.88 -14.50 12.97
N GLU A 70 12.31 -15.69 12.71
CA GLU A 70 11.31 -15.85 11.65
C GLU A 70 9.99 -15.14 11.95
N PHE A 71 9.40 -14.57 10.92
CA PHE A 71 8.04 -14.05 10.94
C PHE A 71 7.33 -14.26 9.59
N THR A 72 6.00 -14.31 9.62
CA THR A 72 5.19 -14.32 8.39
C THR A 72 4.99 -12.88 7.93
N PRO A 73 5.42 -12.51 6.71
CA PRO A 73 5.34 -11.12 6.24
C PRO A 73 3.91 -10.65 5.95
N GLY A 74 3.72 -9.32 5.97
CA GLY A 74 2.47 -8.65 5.63
C GLY A 74 2.22 -8.55 4.12
N VAL A 75 2.57 -9.58 3.35
CA VAL A 75 2.38 -9.65 1.89
C VAL A 75 1.48 -10.82 1.52
N HIS A 76 0.87 -10.74 0.32
CA HIS A 76 -0.05 -11.77 -0.18
C HIS A 76 0.31 -12.10 -1.63
N TYR A 77 0.60 -13.37 -1.89
CA TYR A 77 0.95 -13.87 -3.22
C TYR A 77 -0.31 -14.40 -3.91
N ILE A 78 -1.07 -13.48 -4.44
CA ILE A 78 -2.37 -13.69 -5.09
C ILE A 78 -2.54 -12.65 -6.21
N VAL A 79 -3.34 -12.96 -7.22
CA VAL A 79 -3.66 -12.01 -8.28
C VAL A 79 -4.30 -10.76 -7.68
N GLY A 80 -3.74 -9.57 -7.98
CA GLY A 80 -4.09 -8.30 -7.36
C GLY A 80 -3.26 -7.95 -6.10
N GLY A 81 -2.44 -8.88 -5.60
CA GLY A 81 -1.52 -8.67 -4.48
C GLY A 81 -2.21 -8.16 -3.20
N ASN A 82 -1.53 -7.31 -2.45
CA ASN A 82 -2.03 -6.75 -1.19
C ASN A 82 -3.33 -5.94 -1.34
N THR A 83 -3.68 -5.48 -2.56
CA THR A 83 -4.93 -4.73 -2.78
C THR A 83 -6.19 -5.59 -2.60
N LYS A 84 -6.08 -6.91 -2.67
CA LYS A 84 -7.20 -7.82 -2.40
C LYS A 84 -7.66 -7.75 -0.92
N VAL A 85 -6.74 -7.45 -0.01
CA VAL A 85 -6.99 -7.46 1.44
C VAL A 85 -6.87 -6.09 2.10
N TYR A 86 -6.46 -5.03 1.38
CA TYR A 86 -6.29 -3.69 1.93
C TYR A 86 -7.63 -3.01 2.31
N GLY A 87 -7.55 -1.88 3.02
CA GLY A 87 -8.72 -1.11 3.43
C GLY A 87 -9.36 -0.25 2.35
N SER A 88 -8.79 -0.17 1.16
CA SER A 88 -9.23 0.69 0.05
C SER A 88 -9.24 2.20 0.36
N SER A 89 -8.49 2.66 1.35
CA SER A 89 -8.23 4.08 1.53
C SER A 89 -7.21 4.53 0.49
N LEU A 90 -7.60 5.48 -0.35
CA LEU A 90 -6.85 5.93 -1.54
C LEU A 90 -6.69 7.46 -1.56
N PRO A 91 -6.16 8.09 -0.50
CA PRO A 91 -5.83 9.51 -0.51
C PRO A 91 -4.62 9.79 -1.42
N ARG A 92 -4.55 11.01 -1.95
CA ARG A 92 -3.33 11.53 -2.57
C ARG A 92 -2.29 11.83 -1.50
N PHE A 93 -1.01 11.75 -1.84
CA PHE A 93 0.03 12.44 -1.09
C PHE A 93 -0.17 13.94 -1.21
N ARG A 94 0.25 14.69 -0.20
CA ARG A 94 0.13 16.14 -0.18
C ARG A 94 1.19 16.77 -1.08
N GLU A 95 0.94 17.97 -1.58
CA GLU A 95 1.91 18.67 -2.43
C GLU A 95 3.27 18.79 -1.74
N GLN A 96 3.28 19.10 -0.46
CA GLN A 96 4.51 19.21 0.33
C GLN A 96 5.24 17.89 0.53
N ASP A 97 4.57 16.74 0.44
CA ASP A 97 5.22 15.42 0.55
C ASP A 97 6.24 15.17 -0.58
N PHE A 98 6.15 15.94 -1.67
CA PHE A 98 7.10 15.87 -2.80
C PHE A 98 8.32 16.78 -2.61
N LEU A 99 8.33 17.61 -1.57
CA LEU A 99 9.43 18.51 -1.22
C LEU A 99 10.27 17.91 -0.09
N GLU A 100 11.42 18.51 0.17
CA GLU A 100 12.17 18.18 1.38
C GLU A 100 11.44 18.69 2.62
N ILE A 101 11.19 17.79 3.58
CA ILE A 101 10.51 18.13 4.84
C ILE A 101 11.42 17.81 6.02
N ARG A 102 11.62 18.78 6.90
CA ARG A 102 12.37 18.59 8.14
C ARG A 102 11.45 18.03 9.23
N HIS A 103 11.83 16.90 9.77
CA HIS A 103 11.23 16.27 10.94
C HIS A 103 12.12 16.45 12.17
N LYS A 104 11.60 16.08 13.34
CA LYS A 104 12.38 16.12 14.59
C LYS A 104 13.59 15.17 14.58
N GLU A 105 13.46 14.02 13.94
CA GLU A 105 14.48 12.94 13.96
C GLU A 105 15.15 12.72 12.59
N GLY A 106 14.99 13.63 11.64
CA GLY A 106 15.63 13.51 10.32
C GLY A 106 14.94 14.34 9.24
N ILE A 107 15.16 13.95 8.01
CA ILE A 107 14.66 14.65 6.82
C ILE A 107 13.90 13.64 5.94
N SER A 108 12.74 14.05 5.47
CA SER A 108 12.02 13.42 4.36
C SER A 108 12.58 14.03 3.06
N PRO A 109 13.27 13.26 2.20
CA PRO A 109 13.87 13.80 0.99
C PRO A 109 12.83 14.25 -0.03
N ALA A 110 13.19 15.27 -0.84
CA ALA A 110 12.38 15.65 -2.00
C ALA A 110 12.31 14.50 -3.03
N TRP A 111 11.19 14.45 -3.75
CA TRP A 111 10.98 13.55 -4.88
C TRP A 111 11.64 14.11 -6.15
N PRO A 112 12.04 13.27 -7.13
CA PRO A 112 12.65 13.74 -8.38
C PRO A 112 11.62 14.33 -9.38
N PHE A 113 10.39 14.60 -8.92
CA PHE A 113 9.34 15.26 -9.67
C PHE A 113 8.37 15.94 -8.68
N SER A 114 7.66 16.95 -9.17
CA SER A 114 6.73 17.75 -8.37
C SER A 114 5.36 17.09 -8.23
N TYR A 115 4.54 17.61 -7.31
CA TYR A 115 3.12 17.24 -7.25
C TYR A 115 2.39 17.54 -8.56
N GLN A 116 2.68 18.66 -9.20
CA GLN A 116 2.08 19.07 -10.47
C GLN A 116 2.37 18.09 -11.61
N ASP A 117 3.54 17.43 -11.60
CA ASP A 117 3.91 16.41 -12.60
C ASP A 117 3.08 15.13 -12.47
N ILE A 118 2.62 14.78 -11.27
CA ILE A 118 1.85 13.55 -11.00
C ILE A 118 0.35 13.81 -10.84
N GLU A 119 -0.08 15.05 -10.61
CA GLU A 119 -1.48 15.42 -10.35
C GLU A 119 -2.45 14.92 -11.42
N PRO A 120 -2.18 15.08 -12.74
CA PRO A 120 -3.07 14.56 -13.77
C PRO A 120 -3.26 13.05 -13.73
N TYR A 121 -2.23 12.32 -13.26
CA TYR A 121 -2.26 10.87 -13.11
C TYR A 121 -2.95 10.43 -11.82
N TYR A 122 -2.96 11.28 -10.79
CA TYR A 122 -3.85 11.09 -9.64
C TYR A 122 -5.32 11.14 -10.07
N CYS A 123 -5.71 12.11 -10.90
CA CYS A 123 -7.07 12.17 -11.44
C CYS A 123 -7.42 10.89 -12.22
N GLN A 124 -6.53 10.42 -13.09
CA GLN A 124 -6.75 9.18 -13.84
C GLN A 124 -6.83 7.95 -12.92
N ALA A 125 -5.94 7.85 -11.92
CA ALA A 125 -5.95 6.75 -10.96
C ALA A 125 -7.23 6.75 -10.11
N GLU A 126 -7.70 7.91 -9.67
CA GLU A 126 -8.98 8.05 -8.95
C GLU A 126 -10.17 7.59 -9.78
N GLN A 127 -10.21 7.93 -11.08
CA GLN A 127 -11.22 7.42 -12.01
C GLN A 127 -11.13 5.89 -12.13
N LEU A 128 -9.95 5.36 -12.38
CA LEU A 128 -9.71 3.93 -12.56
C LEU A 128 -10.12 3.12 -11.32
N TYR A 129 -9.75 3.61 -10.12
CA TYR A 129 -10.01 2.95 -8.86
C TYR A 129 -11.30 3.43 -8.16
N LYS A 130 -12.17 4.18 -8.88
CA LYS A 130 -13.50 4.61 -8.41
C LYS A 130 -13.45 5.28 -7.04
N VAL A 131 -12.59 6.26 -6.86
CA VAL A 131 -12.37 6.89 -5.56
C VAL A 131 -13.52 7.83 -5.22
N HIS A 132 -14.15 7.60 -4.09
CA HIS A 132 -15.12 8.47 -3.45
C HIS A 132 -14.41 9.47 -2.56
N GLY A 133 -14.87 10.73 -2.53
CA GLY A 133 -14.33 11.76 -1.65
C GLY A 133 -15.11 13.07 -1.76
N ALA A 134 -14.75 14.04 -0.92
CA ALA A 134 -15.27 15.42 -0.97
C ALA A 134 -14.11 16.39 -1.05
N THR A 135 -14.09 17.20 -2.09
CA THR A 135 -13.06 18.22 -2.31
C THR A 135 -13.21 19.36 -1.30
N GLY A 136 -12.11 19.79 -0.70
CA GLY A 136 -12.05 20.93 0.22
C GLY A 136 -12.45 20.64 1.67
N GLU A 137 -12.79 19.40 2.04
CA GLU A 137 -13.05 19.04 3.43
C GLU A 137 -11.75 18.80 4.23
N ASP A 138 -10.75 18.16 3.62
CA ASP A 138 -9.45 17.91 4.27
C ASP A 138 -8.60 19.19 4.27
N PRO A 139 -8.23 19.75 5.44
CA PRO A 139 -7.45 20.98 5.50
C PRO A 139 -6.04 20.85 4.91
N THR A 140 -5.59 19.62 4.66
CA THR A 140 -4.29 19.32 4.05
C THR A 140 -4.40 18.80 2.62
N GLU A 141 -5.61 18.80 2.04
CA GLU A 141 -5.82 18.30 0.68
C GLU A 141 -4.95 19.06 -0.32
N PRO A 142 -4.21 18.35 -1.21
CA PRO A 142 -3.44 19.02 -2.25
C PRO A 142 -4.35 19.61 -3.33
N PRO A 143 -3.88 20.61 -4.11
CA PRO A 143 -4.64 21.15 -5.23
C PRO A 143 -5.11 20.07 -6.21
N ARG A 144 -6.30 20.23 -6.76
CA ARG A 144 -6.94 19.29 -7.68
C ARG A 144 -7.39 19.99 -8.95
N SER A 145 -7.04 19.44 -10.13
CA SER A 145 -7.55 19.91 -11.41
C SER A 145 -8.95 19.36 -11.73
N GLN A 146 -9.33 18.25 -11.08
CA GLN A 146 -10.64 17.62 -11.23
C GLN A 146 -11.19 17.24 -9.83
N PRO A 147 -12.51 17.33 -9.59
CA PRO A 147 -13.11 16.82 -8.37
C PRO A 147 -12.94 15.30 -8.27
N PHE A 148 -13.26 14.73 -7.11
CA PHE A 148 -13.35 13.28 -6.98
C PHE A 148 -14.38 12.72 -7.98
N PRO A 149 -14.11 11.55 -8.60
CA PRO A 149 -15.02 10.96 -9.59
C PRO A 149 -16.36 10.52 -8.99
N TYR A 150 -16.39 10.27 -7.69
CA TYR A 150 -17.59 9.90 -6.95
C TYR A 150 -17.71 10.71 -5.66
N PRO A 151 -18.95 11.08 -5.25
CA PRO A 151 -19.17 11.83 -4.01
C PRO A 151 -18.69 11.04 -2.80
N ALA A 152 -18.37 11.75 -1.71
CA ALA A 152 -17.99 11.12 -0.45
C ALA A 152 -19.03 10.11 0.01
N LEU A 153 -18.57 9.05 0.68
CA LEU A 153 -19.44 8.05 1.26
C LEU A 153 -20.20 8.65 2.45
N VAL A 154 -21.50 8.46 2.45
CA VAL A 154 -22.36 8.93 3.54
C VAL A 154 -22.00 8.25 4.85
N HIS A 155 -21.75 9.05 5.88
CA HIS A 155 -21.51 8.56 7.23
C HIS A 155 -22.77 7.93 7.82
N GLU A 156 -22.66 6.75 8.42
CA GLU A 156 -23.71 6.21 9.25
C GLU A 156 -23.88 7.06 10.51
N LYS A 157 -25.07 7.08 11.10
CA LYS A 157 -25.48 7.99 12.20
C LYS A 157 -24.46 8.08 13.35
N TYR A 158 -23.90 6.96 13.77
CA TYR A 158 -22.86 6.95 14.81
C TYR A 158 -21.61 7.72 14.39
N ILE A 159 -21.17 7.57 13.12
CA ILE A 159 -19.99 8.27 12.58
C ILE A 159 -20.26 9.76 12.41
N SER A 160 -21.46 10.16 11.95
CA SER A 160 -21.83 11.59 11.92
C SER A 160 -21.81 12.22 13.32
N ASN A 161 -22.32 11.51 14.33
CA ASN A 161 -22.25 11.96 15.71
C ASN A 161 -20.81 12.00 16.24
N LEU A 162 -19.98 11.06 15.84
CA LEU A 162 -18.54 11.06 16.16
C LEU A 162 -17.83 12.26 15.53
N ALA A 163 -18.12 12.58 14.25
CA ALA A 163 -17.56 13.75 13.58
C ALA A 163 -17.85 15.04 14.35
N ALA A 164 -19.13 15.24 14.78
CA ALA A 164 -19.51 16.40 15.59
C ALA A 164 -18.75 16.47 16.94
N LYS A 165 -18.55 15.31 17.61
CA LYS A 165 -17.78 15.25 18.86
C LYS A 165 -16.30 15.52 18.65
N LEU A 166 -15.71 15.05 17.56
CA LEU A 166 -14.32 15.32 17.19
C LEU A 166 -14.12 16.81 16.88
N THR A 167 -15.07 17.43 16.17
CA THR A 167 -15.06 18.88 15.92
C THR A 167 -15.12 19.66 17.25
N ALA A 168 -16.03 19.31 18.15
CA ALA A 168 -16.11 19.90 19.47
C ALA A 168 -14.84 19.66 20.34
N ALA A 169 -14.10 18.59 20.06
CA ALA A 169 -12.83 18.29 20.72
C ALA A 169 -11.64 19.06 20.13
N GLY A 170 -11.83 19.78 19.01
CA GLY A 170 -10.88 20.72 18.41
C GLY A 170 -10.08 20.15 17.24
N VAL A 171 -10.60 19.19 16.49
CA VAL A 171 -10.05 18.73 15.20
C VAL A 171 -11.06 18.92 14.08
N LYS A 172 -10.62 18.87 12.82
CA LYS A 172 -11.43 19.03 11.61
C LYS A 172 -11.59 17.66 10.91
N PRO A 173 -12.61 16.86 11.30
CA PRO A 173 -12.87 15.60 10.60
C PRO A 173 -13.30 15.86 9.16
N HIS A 174 -12.87 15.00 8.26
CA HIS A 174 -13.19 15.05 6.84
C HIS A 174 -13.50 13.64 6.29
N SER A 175 -14.14 13.56 5.14
CA SER A 175 -14.41 12.31 4.44
C SER A 175 -13.12 11.61 4.03
N ASN A 176 -13.03 10.31 4.31
CA ASN A 176 -11.88 9.51 3.86
C ASN A 176 -12.02 9.19 2.36
N ALA A 177 -10.94 9.34 1.61
CA ALA A 177 -10.92 8.95 0.20
C ALA A 177 -10.96 7.42 0.05
N MET A 178 -12.05 6.87 -0.51
CA MET A 178 -12.34 5.44 -0.51
C MET A 178 -12.56 4.86 -1.90
N GLY A 179 -11.79 3.83 -2.27
CA GLY A 179 -11.99 3.06 -3.49
C GLY A 179 -12.96 1.89 -3.26
N VAL A 180 -14.24 2.10 -3.49
CA VAL A 180 -15.27 1.07 -3.32
C VAL A 180 -16.48 1.34 -4.23
N ASP A 181 -17.06 0.27 -4.78
CA ASP A 181 -18.25 0.36 -5.65
C ASP A 181 -19.52 0.46 -4.80
N LEU A 182 -19.65 1.57 -4.04
CA LEU A 182 -20.76 1.87 -3.13
C LEU A 182 -21.58 3.06 -3.67
N LYS A 183 -22.37 2.80 -4.67
CA LYS A 183 -23.36 3.70 -5.27
C LYS A 183 -24.72 3.00 -5.36
N SER A 184 -25.77 3.65 -5.84
CA SER A 184 -27.15 3.10 -5.87
C SER A 184 -27.25 1.76 -6.63
N ASP A 185 -26.46 1.58 -7.69
CA ASP A 185 -26.36 0.36 -8.50
C ASP A 185 -25.01 -0.36 -8.31
N GLY A 186 -24.28 -0.02 -7.26
CA GLY A 186 -22.98 -0.57 -6.93
C GLY A 186 -23.04 -1.96 -6.30
N ARG A 187 -21.95 -2.70 -6.36
CA ARG A 187 -21.85 -4.07 -5.86
C ARG A 187 -21.65 -4.17 -4.36
N CYS A 188 -21.25 -3.08 -3.66
CA CYS A 188 -20.96 -3.10 -2.25
C CYS A 188 -22.24 -3.15 -1.40
N ILE A 189 -22.40 -4.21 -0.63
CA ILE A 189 -23.53 -4.43 0.28
C ILE A 189 -23.22 -4.06 1.74
N ARG A 190 -22.08 -3.41 2.02
CA ARG A 190 -21.61 -3.06 3.38
C ARG A 190 -21.59 -4.29 4.32
N CYS A 191 -20.84 -5.33 3.95
CA CYS A 191 -20.81 -6.63 4.63
C CYS A 191 -19.96 -6.67 5.92
N ALA A 192 -19.41 -5.56 6.40
CA ALA A 192 -18.51 -5.46 7.57
C ALA A 192 -17.21 -6.28 7.48
N THR A 193 -16.85 -6.82 6.31
CA THR A 193 -15.66 -7.65 6.07
C THR A 193 -14.80 -7.03 4.96
N CYS A 194 -14.16 -5.89 5.26
CA CYS A 194 -13.42 -5.12 4.27
C CYS A 194 -11.90 -5.14 4.51
N ASP A 195 -11.44 -4.64 5.66
CA ASP A 195 -10.02 -4.56 5.98
C ASP A 195 -9.49 -5.94 6.40
N GLY A 196 -8.49 -6.43 5.66
CA GLY A 196 -7.95 -7.79 5.83
C GLY A 196 -8.69 -8.88 5.06
N PHE A 197 -9.87 -8.62 4.52
CA PHE A 197 -10.70 -9.61 3.82
C PHE A 197 -10.63 -9.44 2.30
N VAL A 198 -10.72 -10.55 1.56
CA VAL A 198 -10.94 -10.55 0.11
C VAL A 198 -12.43 -10.31 -0.16
N CYS A 199 -12.75 -9.35 -1.03
CA CYS A 199 -14.13 -9.04 -1.38
C CYS A 199 -14.73 -10.11 -2.32
N LYS A 200 -15.78 -10.81 -1.89
CA LYS A 200 -16.49 -11.81 -2.71
C LYS A 200 -17.28 -11.20 -3.87
N LEU A 201 -17.62 -9.90 -3.76
CA LEU A 201 -18.50 -9.21 -4.70
C LEU A 201 -17.73 -8.35 -5.71
N ASP A 202 -16.39 -8.34 -5.66
CA ASP A 202 -15.52 -7.45 -6.45
C ASP A 202 -15.93 -5.96 -6.34
N ALA A 203 -16.48 -5.60 -5.17
CA ALA A 203 -16.91 -4.24 -4.89
C ALA A 203 -15.79 -3.36 -4.29
N LYS A 204 -14.71 -4.00 -3.81
CA LYS A 204 -13.50 -3.29 -3.41
C LYS A 204 -12.71 -2.92 -4.66
N SER A 205 -12.26 -1.68 -4.76
CA SER A 205 -11.46 -1.21 -5.90
C SER A 205 -10.03 -1.73 -5.80
N ASP A 206 -9.83 -3.02 -6.01
CA ASP A 206 -8.52 -3.65 -6.02
C ASP A 206 -7.90 -3.69 -7.43
N ALA A 207 -6.59 -3.96 -7.49
CA ALA A 207 -5.81 -3.94 -8.73
C ALA A 207 -6.29 -4.97 -9.76
N GLN A 208 -6.74 -6.16 -9.32
CA GLN A 208 -7.32 -7.17 -10.23
C GLN A 208 -8.58 -6.61 -10.89
N THR A 209 -9.54 -6.16 -10.07
CA THR A 209 -10.89 -5.78 -10.53
C THR A 209 -10.90 -4.49 -11.35
N CYS A 210 -10.10 -3.49 -10.93
CA CYS A 210 -10.13 -2.16 -11.56
C CYS A 210 -9.16 -2.00 -12.73
N ALA A 211 -8.03 -2.69 -12.71
CA ALA A 211 -6.99 -2.49 -13.71
C ALA A 211 -6.68 -3.74 -14.53
N LEU A 212 -6.38 -4.87 -13.88
CA LEU A 212 -5.89 -6.06 -14.59
C LEU A 212 -6.97 -6.72 -15.46
N GLU A 213 -8.16 -6.98 -14.92
CA GLU A 213 -9.27 -7.58 -15.68
C GLU A 213 -9.71 -6.72 -16.87
N PRO A 214 -9.89 -5.39 -16.74
CA PRO A 214 -10.12 -4.52 -17.89
C PRO A 214 -9.00 -4.57 -18.93
N ALA A 215 -7.73 -4.64 -18.49
CA ALA A 215 -6.60 -4.75 -19.40
C ALA A 215 -6.59 -6.08 -20.16
N ILE A 216 -6.86 -7.21 -19.50
CA ILE A 216 -6.97 -8.53 -20.14
C ILE A 216 -8.11 -8.53 -21.18
N LYS A 217 -9.26 -7.91 -20.89
CA LYS A 217 -10.40 -7.81 -21.80
C LYS A 217 -10.09 -7.08 -23.11
N THR A 218 -9.05 -6.26 -23.18
CA THR A 218 -8.60 -5.64 -24.44
C THR A 218 -7.97 -6.62 -25.43
N GLY A 219 -7.61 -7.83 -24.97
CA GLY A 219 -6.83 -8.80 -25.73
C GLY A 219 -5.33 -8.49 -25.80
N LYS A 220 -4.86 -7.36 -25.21
CA LYS A 220 -3.46 -6.93 -25.20
C LYS A 220 -2.64 -7.48 -24.05
N VAL A 221 -3.29 -7.98 -23.00
CA VAL A 221 -2.64 -8.46 -21.79
C VAL A 221 -2.91 -9.94 -21.60
N LYS A 222 -1.84 -10.72 -21.46
CA LYS A 222 -1.87 -12.11 -21.00
C LYS A 222 -1.45 -12.15 -19.53
N LEU A 223 -2.06 -13.04 -18.75
CA LEU A 223 -1.70 -13.30 -17.37
C LEU A 223 -1.25 -14.75 -17.22
N GLU A 224 -0.06 -14.96 -16.69
CA GLU A 224 0.43 -16.26 -16.24
C GLU A 224 0.46 -16.29 -14.72
N THR A 225 -0.32 -17.19 -14.11
CA THR A 225 -0.37 -17.44 -12.66
C THR A 225 0.48 -18.65 -12.29
N ASN A 226 0.78 -18.78 -10.98
CA ASN A 226 1.63 -19.85 -10.44
C ASN A 226 3.02 -19.89 -11.10
N LEU A 227 3.50 -18.73 -11.57
CA LEU A 227 4.78 -18.56 -12.26
C LEU A 227 5.68 -17.61 -11.45
N MET A 228 6.66 -18.18 -10.75
CA MET A 228 7.56 -17.43 -9.87
C MET A 228 8.85 -17.04 -10.60
N VAL A 229 9.07 -15.77 -10.84
CA VAL A 229 10.35 -15.27 -11.36
C VAL A 229 11.42 -15.42 -10.27
N THR A 230 12.52 -16.06 -10.62
CA THR A 230 13.61 -16.42 -9.71
C THR A 230 14.90 -15.66 -9.99
N LYS A 231 15.09 -15.17 -11.23
CA LYS A 231 16.31 -14.47 -11.63
C LYS A 231 16.07 -13.47 -12.76
N VAL A 232 16.77 -12.34 -12.68
CA VAL A 232 16.91 -11.35 -13.75
C VAL A 232 18.30 -11.56 -14.37
N VAL A 233 18.37 -11.88 -15.65
CA VAL A 233 19.63 -12.09 -16.36
C VAL A 233 19.96 -10.86 -17.19
N VAL A 234 21.06 -10.19 -16.87
CA VAL A 234 21.51 -8.97 -17.55
C VAL A 234 22.73 -9.25 -18.40
N LYS A 235 22.76 -8.72 -19.63
CA LYS A 235 23.90 -8.70 -20.54
C LYS A 235 24.03 -7.33 -21.20
N HIS A 236 25.22 -6.82 -21.23
CA HIS A 236 25.54 -5.54 -21.90
C HIS A 236 24.61 -4.38 -21.47
N GLY A 237 24.34 -4.23 -20.17
CA GLY A 237 23.50 -3.16 -19.63
C GLY A 237 22.00 -3.29 -19.92
N LYS A 238 21.53 -4.44 -20.38
CA LYS A 238 20.11 -4.73 -20.64
C LYS A 238 19.70 -6.08 -20.02
N VAL A 239 18.46 -6.20 -19.58
CA VAL A 239 17.88 -7.50 -19.26
C VAL A 239 17.80 -8.29 -20.57
N ASP A 240 18.46 -9.45 -20.60
CA ASP A 240 18.42 -10.40 -21.70
C ASP A 240 17.14 -11.28 -21.58
N HIS A 241 16.87 -11.79 -20.38
CA HIS A 241 15.66 -12.55 -20.07
C HIS A 241 15.43 -12.67 -18.56
N LEU A 242 14.24 -13.11 -18.19
CA LEU A 242 13.96 -13.59 -16.82
C LEU A 242 13.94 -15.11 -16.80
N LEU A 243 14.39 -15.68 -15.69
CA LEU A 243 14.13 -17.08 -15.34
C LEU A 243 13.01 -17.15 -14.33
N ALA A 244 12.10 -18.09 -14.55
CA ALA A 244 10.96 -18.34 -13.67
C ALA A 244 10.75 -19.84 -13.50
N GLN A 245 9.96 -20.22 -12.50
CA GLN A 245 9.60 -21.60 -12.20
C GLN A 245 8.09 -21.76 -12.13
N LYS A 246 7.57 -22.82 -12.76
CA LYS A 246 6.18 -23.27 -12.70
C LYS A 246 6.16 -24.79 -12.60
N ASP A 247 5.54 -25.34 -11.58
CA ASP A 247 5.42 -26.80 -11.35
C ASP A 247 6.76 -27.55 -11.41
N GLY A 248 7.83 -26.93 -10.89
CA GLY A 248 9.19 -27.48 -10.91
C GLY A 248 9.93 -27.33 -12.25
N LEU A 249 9.29 -26.80 -13.27
CA LEU A 249 9.90 -26.59 -14.60
C LEU A 249 10.41 -25.14 -14.74
N GLU A 250 11.58 -25.00 -15.36
CA GLU A 250 12.13 -23.71 -15.69
C GLU A 250 11.43 -23.09 -16.92
N VAL A 251 11.08 -21.82 -16.80
CA VAL A 251 10.48 -21.01 -17.84
C VAL A 251 11.38 -19.79 -18.10
N LYS A 252 11.75 -19.60 -19.37
CA LYS A 252 12.48 -18.41 -19.82
C LYS A 252 11.50 -17.38 -20.38
N ILE A 253 11.62 -16.13 -19.95
CA ILE A 253 10.75 -15.03 -20.39
C ILE A 253 11.62 -13.99 -21.11
N ILE A 254 11.32 -13.74 -22.38
CA ILE A 254 12.02 -12.81 -23.23
C ILE A 254 11.10 -11.65 -23.57
N ALA A 255 11.57 -10.41 -23.32
CA ALA A 255 10.81 -9.20 -23.64
C ALA A 255 11.74 -8.07 -24.09
N LYS A 256 11.19 -7.08 -24.77
CA LYS A 256 11.94 -5.84 -25.09
C LYS A 256 12.11 -4.96 -23.87
N LYS A 257 11.11 -4.92 -22.98
CA LYS A 257 11.09 -4.14 -21.72
C LYS A 257 10.60 -5.00 -20.57
N TYR A 258 11.11 -4.71 -19.38
CA TYR A 258 10.79 -5.46 -18.17
C TYR A 258 10.35 -4.52 -17.06
N VAL A 259 9.26 -4.85 -16.37
CA VAL A 259 8.72 -4.11 -15.24
C VAL A 259 8.69 -5.04 -14.02
N LEU A 260 9.35 -4.68 -12.96
CA LEU A 260 9.25 -5.36 -11.68
C LEU A 260 8.31 -4.59 -10.76
N SER A 261 7.28 -5.27 -10.25
CA SER A 261 6.20 -4.71 -9.42
C SER A 261 5.80 -5.68 -8.33
N LEU A 262 6.80 -6.35 -7.71
CA LEU A 262 6.57 -7.39 -6.72
C LEU A 262 6.33 -6.84 -5.30
N GLY A 263 6.35 -5.52 -5.14
CA GLY A 263 6.41 -4.81 -3.87
C GLY A 263 7.83 -4.62 -3.37
N ALA A 264 8.07 -3.54 -2.61
CA ALA A 264 9.40 -3.03 -2.29
C ALA A 264 10.40 -4.12 -1.84
N VAL A 265 9.98 -4.99 -0.92
CA VAL A 265 10.88 -6.04 -0.39
C VAL A 265 11.16 -7.14 -1.43
N ASN A 266 10.13 -7.65 -2.10
CA ASN A 266 10.33 -8.75 -3.05
C ASN A 266 11.07 -8.31 -4.33
N THR A 267 10.87 -7.07 -4.80
CA THR A 267 11.63 -6.50 -5.91
C THR A 267 13.11 -6.42 -5.55
N ALA A 268 13.44 -5.86 -4.38
CA ALA A 268 14.82 -5.82 -3.91
C ALA A 268 15.43 -7.21 -3.74
N ALA A 269 14.67 -8.15 -3.16
CA ALA A 269 15.12 -9.52 -2.94
C ALA A 269 15.42 -10.26 -4.26
N LEU A 270 14.57 -10.08 -5.29
CA LEU A 270 14.81 -10.66 -6.61
C LEU A 270 16.09 -10.12 -7.24
N LEU A 271 16.30 -8.79 -7.19
CA LEU A 271 17.50 -8.17 -7.74
C LEU A 271 18.78 -8.57 -6.98
N LEU A 272 18.72 -8.66 -5.65
CA LEU A 272 19.84 -9.15 -4.82
C LEU A 272 20.21 -10.61 -5.16
N ARG A 273 19.21 -11.50 -5.27
CA ARG A 273 19.41 -12.91 -5.68
C ARG A 273 19.93 -13.05 -7.11
N SER A 274 19.71 -12.07 -7.95
CA SER A 274 20.14 -12.08 -9.36
C SER A 274 21.61 -11.66 -9.56
N GLY A 275 22.35 -11.34 -8.48
CA GLY A 275 23.73 -10.86 -8.52
C GLY A 275 23.80 -9.34 -8.53
N PRO A 276 23.33 -8.70 -7.51
CA PRO A 276 22.88 -7.30 -7.27
C PRO A 276 22.72 -6.46 -8.56
N VAL A 277 21.71 -6.82 -9.34
CA VAL A 277 21.34 -6.11 -10.58
C VAL A 277 20.90 -4.68 -10.27
N ALA A 278 21.30 -3.73 -11.12
CA ALA A 278 21.00 -2.29 -11.02
C ALA A 278 21.47 -1.64 -9.70
N ASN A 279 22.65 -1.98 -9.20
CA ASN A 279 23.15 -1.56 -7.89
C ASN A 279 24.48 -0.78 -7.92
N SER A 280 24.76 -0.01 -8.96
CA SER A 280 25.99 0.82 -9.02
C SER A 280 26.05 1.86 -7.89
N SER A 281 24.88 2.38 -7.46
CA SER A 281 24.78 3.27 -6.30
C SER A 281 25.04 2.59 -4.95
N GLY A 282 25.00 1.26 -4.88
CA GLY A 282 25.05 0.50 -3.62
C GLY A 282 23.82 0.68 -2.72
N LEU A 283 22.69 1.15 -3.29
CA LEU A 283 21.45 1.44 -2.54
C LEU A 283 20.39 0.36 -2.66
N LEU A 284 20.58 -0.69 -3.45
CA LEU A 284 19.65 -1.79 -3.59
C LEU A 284 19.28 -2.39 -2.22
N GLY A 285 18.00 -2.39 -1.91
CA GLY A 285 17.45 -2.88 -0.65
C GLY A 285 17.61 -1.94 0.54
N LYS A 286 18.38 -0.84 0.44
CA LYS A 286 18.57 0.16 1.51
C LYS A 286 17.41 1.15 1.57
N ASN A 287 17.38 1.97 2.64
CA ASN A 287 16.32 2.93 2.93
C ASN A 287 14.92 2.29 3.06
N PHE A 288 14.87 1.03 3.49
CA PHE A 288 13.60 0.38 3.74
C PHE A 288 12.78 1.14 4.79
N MET A 289 11.62 1.57 4.40
CA MET A 289 10.65 2.29 5.23
C MET A 289 9.31 1.55 5.27
N MET A 290 8.59 1.78 6.34
CA MET A 290 7.17 1.48 6.49
C MET A 290 6.60 2.46 7.51
N HIS A 291 5.35 2.87 7.38
CA HIS A 291 4.77 3.84 8.31
C HIS A 291 4.92 3.39 9.77
N ASN A 292 5.15 4.34 10.67
CA ASN A 292 4.97 4.12 12.10
C ASN A 292 3.46 4.14 12.38
N ASN A 293 2.83 2.98 12.36
CA ASN A 293 1.39 2.82 12.52
C ASN A 293 1.04 2.26 13.89
N ALA A 294 -0.10 2.70 14.41
CA ALA A 294 -0.76 2.06 15.54
C ALA A 294 -2.27 1.97 15.33
N HIS A 295 -2.84 0.83 15.65
CA HIS A 295 -4.27 0.66 15.79
C HIS A 295 -4.74 1.22 17.13
N ILE A 296 -5.82 1.97 17.11
CA ILE A 296 -6.52 2.46 18.31
C ILE A 296 -7.95 1.91 18.28
N ALA A 297 -8.36 1.24 19.35
CA ALA A 297 -9.78 0.98 19.65
C ALA A 297 -10.24 1.92 20.76
N ALA A 298 -11.09 2.88 20.41
CA ALA A 298 -11.66 3.84 21.35
C ALA A 298 -13.01 3.31 21.84
N PHE A 299 -13.10 2.98 23.13
CA PHE A 299 -14.23 2.31 23.76
C PHE A 299 -15.12 3.30 24.52
N ASN A 300 -16.44 3.16 24.33
CA ASN A 300 -17.45 3.94 25.05
C ASN A 300 -18.46 3.01 25.74
N VAL A 301 -18.42 2.97 27.07
CA VAL A 301 -19.30 2.11 27.87
C VAL A 301 -20.79 2.47 27.71
N LYS A 302 -21.10 3.75 27.43
CA LYS A 302 -22.48 4.27 27.42
C LYS A 302 -23.21 4.07 26.08
N SER A 303 -22.50 3.83 24.99
CA SER A 303 -23.12 3.71 23.66
C SER A 303 -22.57 2.55 22.87
N LYS A 304 -23.48 1.80 22.22
CA LYS A 304 -23.09 0.80 21.22
C LYS A 304 -22.73 1.48 19.92
N ASN A 305 -21.77 0.90 19.23
CA ASN A 305 -21.44 1.20 17.86
C ASN A 305 -22.06 0.12 16.96
N ASP A 306 -23.16 0.45 16.32
CA ASP A 306 -23.91 -0.40 15.39
C ASP A 306 -23.51 -0.22 13.92
N VAL A 307 -22.52 0.60 13.66
CA VAL A 307 -22.02 0.90 12.32
C VAL A 307 -21.49 -0.37 11.66
N ILE A 308 -21.81 -0.52 10.38
CA ILE A 308 -21.31 -1.62 9.55
C ILE A 308 -20.08 -1.18 8.75
N PHE A 309 -20.11 0.00 8.14
CA PHE A 309 -19.03 0.53 7.31
C PHE A 309 -18.49 1.85 7.88
N GLN A 310 -17.67 1.76 8.93
CA GLN A 310 -17.25 2.93 9.71
C GLN A 310 -16.08 3.74 9.12
N LYS A 311 -15.33 3.23 8.17
CA LYS A 311 -14.07 3.83 7.66
C LYS A 311 -14.26 5.01 6.69
N THR A 312 -15.28 5.81 6.93
CA THR A 312 -15.64 6.96 6.09
C THR A 312 -15.07 8.29 6.56
N LEU A 313 -14.38 8.33 7.71
CA LEU A 313 -13.94 9.55 8.38
C LEU A 313 -12.44 9.51 8.66
N SER A 314 -11.77 10.68 8.53
CA SER A 314 -10.38 10.92 8.88
C SER A 314 -10.21 12.30 9.50
N PHE A 315 -9.05 12.60 10.08
CA PHE A 315 -8.61 13.94 10.40
C PHE A 315 -7.09 14.07 10.29
N SER A 316 -6.63 15.22 9.78
CA SER A 316 -5.23 15.45 9.36
C SER A 316 -4.67 16.75 9.93
N ASP A 317 -5.27 17.31 11.01
CA ASP A 317 -4.92 18.61 11.57
C ASP A 317 -3.44 18.77 11.94
N TRP A 318 -2.74 17.66 12.21
CA TRP A 318 -1.34 17.66 12.62
C TRP A 318 -0.42 17.09 11.54
N TYR A 319 -0.88 17.03 10.29
CA TYR A 319 -0.12 16.42 9.21
C TYR A 319 1.23 17.11 9.01
N PHE A 320 1.23 18.43 8.82
CA PHE A 320 2.44 19.23 8.61
C PHE A 320 2.95 19.92 9.86
N ASP A 321 2.08 20.29 10.79
CA ASP A 321 2.46 20.93 12.03
C ASP A 321 1.64 20.41 13.21
N GLY A 322 2.31 19.70 14.08
CA GLY A 322 1.75 19.26 15.35
C GLY A 322 1.67 20.35 16.43
N GLY A 323 1.97 21.61 16.11
CA GLY A 323 2.15 22.68 17.08
C GLY A 323 3.50 22.61 17.80
N ALA A 324 4.46 21.86 17.24
CA ALA A 324 5.83 21.71 17.73
C ALA A 324 6.87 22.03 16.63
N GLY A 325 6.43 22.58 15.49
CA GLY A 325 7.28 22.97 14.36
C GLY A 325 7.77 21.79 13.51
N TYR A 326 7.09 20.64 13.57
CA TYR A 326 7.39 19.46 12.72
C TYR A 326 6.13 18.63 12.46
N PRO A 327 6.10 17.86 11.34
CA PRO A 327 4.98 17.01 10.97
C PRO A 327 4.75 15.87 11.96
N LEU A 328 3.47 15.51 12.17
CA LEU A 328 3.10 14.34 12.95
C LEU A 328 2.43 13.25 12.12
N GLY A 329 1.49 13.61 11.22
CA GLY A 329 0.78 12.64 10.38
C GLY A 329 -0.73 12.69 10.51
N ALA A 330 -1.40 11.60 10.11
CA ALA A 330 -2.84 11.50 9.96
C ALA A 330 -3.47 10.44 10.86
N VAL A 331 -4.78 10.58 11.08
CA VAL A 331 -5.63 9.62 11.79
C VAL A 331 -6.84 9.31 10.93
N GLN A 332 -7.11 8.04 10.66
CA GLN A 332 -8.25 7.61 9.85
C GLN A 332 -8.99 6.46 10.50
N LEU A 333 -10.31 6.41 10.32
CA LEU A 333 -11.10 5.24 10.68
C LEU A 333 -10.74 4.06 9.78
N ILE A 334 -10.68 2.88 10.38
CA ILE A 334 -10.55 1.60 9.66
C ILE A 334 -11.82 0.77 9.83
N GLY A 335 -11.87 -0.40 9.18
CA GLY A 335 -12.98 -1.32 9.29
C GLY A 335 -13.23 -1.76 10.74
N LYS A 336 -14.48 -2.03 11.07
CA LYS A 336 -14.89 -2.46 12.41
C LYS A 336 -14.24 -3.79 12.79
N VAL A 337 -13.59 -3.83 13.95
CA VAL A 337 -12.95 -5.04 14.47
C VAL A 337 -14.01 -5.99 15.02
N GLN A 338 -13.98 -7.23 14.55
CA GLN A 338 -14.83 -8.31 15.06
C GLN A 338 -14.20 -8.97 16.30
N PRO A 339 -14.99 -9.52 17.24
CA PRO A 339 -14.48 -10.14 18.45
C PRO A 339 -13.41 -11.22 18.20
N ILE A 340 -13.57 -12.00 17.12
CA ILE A 340 -12.64 -13.05 16.76
C ILE A 340 -11.29 -12.50 16.26
N MET A 341 -11.29 -11.32 15.63
CA MET A 341 -10.04 -10.63 15.26
C MET A 341 -9.27 -10.22 16.52
N MET A 342 -9.97 -9.69 17.55
CA MET A 342 -9.34 -9.36 18.84
C MET A 342 -8.78 -10.60 19.54
N LYS A 343 -9.38 -11.77 19.34
CA LYS A 343 -8.93 -13.03 19.93
C LYS A 343 -7.55 -13.46 19.45
N SER A 344 -7.10 -13.01 18.26
CA SER A 344 -5.76 -13.29 17.75
C SER A 344 -4.65 -12.64 18.59
N TYR A 345 -4.97 -11.54 19.29
CA TYR A 345 -4.04 -10.82 20.18
C TYR A 345 -4.33 -11.06 21.66
N ALA A 346 -5.61 -11.13 22.01
CA ALA A 346 -6.08 -11.27 23.39
C ALA A 346 -6.53 -12.72 23.67
N THR A 347 -5.64 -13.68 23.48
CA THR A 347 -5.93 -15.13 23.52
C THR A 347 -6.58 -15.61 24.82
N LYS A 348 -6.26 -14.98 25.97
CA LYS A 348 -6.76 -15.35 27.30
C LYS A 348 -8.11 -14.68 27.65
N VAL A 349 -8.55 -13.65 26.88
CA VAL A 349 -9.78 -12.91 27.19
C VAL A 349 -10.99 -13.68 26.67
N PRO A 350 -12.07 -13.87 27.47
CA PRO A 350 -13.31 -14.52 27.01
C PRO A 350 -13.93 -13.81 25.81
N LEU A 351 -14.47 -14.59 24.86
CA LEU A 351 -15.04 -14.04 23.62
C LEU A 351 -16.25 -13.12 23.89
N THR A 352 -17.03 -13.40 24.93
CA THR A 352 -18.15 -12.55 25.38
C THR A 352 -17.70 -11.14 25.79
N LEU A 353 -16.56 -11.03 26.49
CA LEU A 353 -15.97 -9.74 26.86
C LEU A 353 -15.41 -9.03 25.64
N LEU A 354 -14.73 -9.74 24.73
CA LEU A 354 -14.26 -9.18 23.47
C LEU A 354 -15.42 -8.67 22.61
N LYS A 355 -16.56 -9.39 22.60
CA LYS A 355 -17.79 -8.93 21.92
C LYS A 355 -18.32 -7.66 22.54
N TYR A 356 -18.40 -7.59 23.88
CA TYR A 356 -18.85 -6.39 24.60
C TYR A 356 -17.98 -5.16 24.24
N ILE A 357 -16.65 -5.35 24.14
CA ILE A 357 -15.70 -4.30 23.76
C ILE A 357 -15.91 -3.92 22.28
N ALA A 358 -15.93 -4.88 21.35
CA ALA A 358 -16.08 -4.65 19.92
C ALA A 358 -17.42 -3.94 19.58
N ASP A 359 -18.51 -4.29 20.27
CA ASP A 359 -19.83 -3.66 20.09
C ASP A 359 -19.86 -2.19 20.57
N ARG A 360 -18.81 -1.70 21.25
CA ARG A 360 -18.75 -0.36 21.87
C ARG A 360 -17.49 0.41 21.54
N SER A 361 -16.64 -0.12 20.70
CA SER A 361 -15.46 0.58 20.22
C SER A 361 -15.64 1.10 18.81
N VAL A 362 -14.80 2.08 18.48
CA VAL A 362 -14.57 2.55 17.12
C VAL A 362 -13.07 2.55 16.88
N GLU A 363 -12.67 2.11 15.69
CA GLU A 363 -11.29 1.79 15.39
C GLU A 363 -10.64 2.82 14.47
N PHE A 364 -9.44 3.25 14.85
CA PHE A 364 -8.61 4.16 14.09
C PHE A 364 -7.25 3.53 13.79
N VAL A 365 -6.65 3.94 12.69
CA VAL A 365 -5.21 3.86 12.51
C VAL A 365 -4.61 5.26 12.63
N VAL A 366 -3.55 5.33 13.41
CA VAL A 366 -2.70 6.51 13.53
C VAL A 366 -1.48 6.25 12.67
N MET A 367 -1.22 7.11 11.70
CA MET A 367 -0.17 6.95 10.70
C MET A 367 0.80 8.12 10.76
N ASN A 368 2.08 7.80 10.93
CA ASN A 368 3.18 8.77 10.94
C ASN A 368 4.25 8.31 9.95
N GLU A 369 4.92 9.26 9.33
CA GLU A 369 6.00 8.98 8.40
C GLU A 369 7.19 8.31 9.09
N ASP A 370 7.69 7.21 8.49
CA ASP A 370 9.00 6.63 8.78
C ASP A 370 10.03 7.28 7.84
N LEU A 371 11.21 7.63 8.33
CA LEU A 371 12.22 8.33 7.54
C LEU A 371 13.26 7.36 6.98
N PRO A 372 13.84 7.66 5.81
CA PRO A 372 14.86 6.80 5.20
C PRO A 372 16.12 6.76 6.06
N ALA A 373 16.69 5.57 6.16
CA ALA A 373 17.99 5.33 6.78
C ALA A 373 18.65 4.14 6.09
N THR A 374 19.89 4.27 5.67
CA THR A 374 20.62 3.20 4.95
C THR A 374 20.85 1.95 5.80
N SER A 375 20.82 2.09 7.14
CA SER A 375 20.83 0.96 8.09
C SER A 375 19.55 0.12 8.03
N ASN A 376 18.42 0.73 7.64
CA ASN A 376 17.16 0.02 7.41
C ASN A 376 17.21 -0.55 6.00
N ARG A 377 17.19 -1.89 5.89
CA ARG A 377 17.46 -2.54 4.61
C ARG A 377 16.91 -3.95 4.53
N VAL A 378 16.79 -4.42 3.30
CA VAL A 378 16.48 -5.79 2.91
C VAL A 378 17.77 -6.45 2.46
N GLU A 379 18.08 -7.62 2.98
CA GLU A 379 19.20 -8.47 2.57
C GLU A 379 18.74 -9.88 2.26
N ILE A 380 19.57 -10.63 1.56
CA ILE A 380 19.46 -12.09 1.41
C ILE A 380 20.56 -12.72 2.23
N ASN A 381 20.19 -13.51 3.22
CA ASN A 381 21.16 -14.20 4.06
C ASN A 381 21.83 -15.38 3.34
N SER A 382 22.81 -16.02 3.98
CA SER A 382 23.54 -17.17 3.43
C SER A 382 22.65 -18.38 3.05
N ASN A 383 21.46 -18.47 3.65
CA ASN A 383 20.48 -19.53 3.36
C ASN A 383 19.48 -19.12 2.27
N GLY A 384 19.66 -17.96 1.60
CA GLY A 384 18.77 -17.45 0.58
C GLY A 384 17.46 -16.83 1.10
N MET A 385 17.29 -16.67 2.41
CA MET A 385 16.10 -16.07 3.01
C MET A 385 16.17 -14.55 3.02
N ILE A 386 15.02 -13.91 2.89
CA ILE A 386 14.88 -12.46 3.06
C ILE A 386 15.08 -12.11 4.54
N GLN A 387 16.02 -11.23 4.83
CA GLN A 387 16.25 -10.67 6.16
C GLN A 387 16.04 -9.16 6.14
N ILE A 388 15.26 -8.64 7.10
CA ILE A 388 14.93 -7.23 7.18
C ILE A 388 15.56 -6.63 8.43
N TYR A 389 16.41 -5.64 8.19
CA TYR A 389 16.96 -4.79 9.24
C TYR A 389 16.12 -3.52 9.29
N ARG A 390 15.40 -3.30 10.38
CA ARG A 390 14.61 -2.07 10.57
C ARG A 390 14.67 -1.60 12.01
N LYS A 391 15.05 -0.35 12.17
CA LYS A 391 14.85 0.44 13.38
C LYS A 391 13.96 1.62 12.99
N ALA A 392 12.76 1.71 13.58
CA ALA A 392 11.84 2.80 13.31
C ALA A 392 12.48 4.17 13.57
N VAL A 393 12.35 5.07 12.61
CA VAL A 393 12.78 6.47 12.71
C VAL A 393 11.55 7.35 12.93
N ASN A 394 11.74 8.59 13.39
CA ASN A 394 10.65 9.55 13.67
C ASN A 394 9.65 9.09 14.75
N THR A 395 10.12 8.29 15.70
CA THR A 395 9.28 7.68 16.75
C THR A 395 8.76 8.69 17.77
N SER A 396 9.46 9.82 17.98
CA SER A 396 8.99 10.88 18.87
C SER A 396 7.76 11.59 18.32
N ALA A 397 7.73 11.87 16.99
CA ALA A 397 6.57 12.42 16.32
C ALA A 397 5.38 11.45 16.40
N HIS A 398 5.61 10.15 16.19
CA HIS A 398 4.57 9.13 16.35
C HIS A 398 3.99 9.09 17.78
N ARG A 399 4.85 9.12 18.81
CA ARG A 399 4.38 9.19 20.22
C ARG A 399 3.56 10.44 20.50
N GLU A 400 3.96 11.58 19.94
CA GLU A 400 3.23 12.85 20.10
C GLU A 400 1.87 12.79 19.39
N LEU A 401 1.81 12.27 18.15
CA LEU A 401 0.56 12.06 17.41
C LEU A 401 -0.41 11.17 18.23
N MET A 402 0.11 10.07 18.78
CA MET A 402 -0.65 9.17 19.65
C MET A 402 -1.19 9.88 20.89
N ARG A 403 -0.36 10.71 21.54
CA ARG A 403 -0.75 11.47 22.73
C ARG A 403 -1.89 12.44 22.42
N LYS A 404 -1.76 13.20 21.32
CA LYS A 404 -2.78 14.15 20.85
C LYS A 404 -4.08 13.43 20.49
N THR A 405 -4.00 12.35 19.72
CA THR A 405 -5.15 11.53 19.35
C THR A 405 -5.88 11.01 20.59
N LYS A 406 -5.18 10.43 21.56
CA LYS A 406 -5.81 9.99 22.82
C LYS A 406 -6.50 11.13 23.57
N LYS A 407 -5.91 12.33 23.59
CA LYS A 407 -6.52 13.50 24.24
C LYS A 407 -7.81 13.91 23.56
N VAL A 408 -7.84 13.96 22.23
CA VAL A 408 -9.04 14.25 21.43
C VAL A 408 -10.12 13.20 21.66
N LEU A 409 -9.79 11.93 21.59
CA LEU A 409 -10.75 10.83 21.79
C LEU A 409 -11.36 10.84 23.20
N ARG A 410 -10.56 11.14 24.25
CA ARG A 410 -11.10 11.31 25.61
C ARG A 410 -12.10 12.47 25.69
N LYS A 411 -11.75 13.65 25.10
CA LYS A 411 -12.66 14.79 24.99
C LYS A 411 -13.94 14.46 24.21
N SER A 412 -13.87 13.55 23.24
CA SER A 412 -15.01 13.05 22.46
C SER A 412 -15.87 12.02 23.21
N GLY A 413 -15.53 11.73 24.48
CA GLY A 413 -16.35 10.92 25.38
C GLY A 413 -16.00 9.42 25.43
N PHE A 414 -14.81 9.03 24.95
CA PHE A 414 -14.31 7.65 25.08
C PHE A 414 -13.59 7.45 26.43
N GLN A 415 -14.01 6.43 27.22
CA GLN A 415 -13.49 6.18 28.56
C GLN A 415 -12.21 5.34 28.53
N ALA A 416 -12.09 4.39 27.61
CA ALA A 416 -10.89 3.59 27.44
C ALA A 416 -10.37 3.65 26.00
N ILE A 417 -9.05 3.62 25.86
CA ILE A 417 -8.39 3.69 24.56
C ILE A 417 -7.31 2.61 24.55
N PHE A 418 -7.57 1.57 23.79
CA PHE A 418 -6.63 0.46 23.60
C PHE A 418 -5.75 0.76 22.39
N VAL A 419 -4.47 0.43 22.49
CA VAL A 419 -3.48 0.71 21.44
C VAL A 419 -2.69 -0.56 21.14
N GLN A 420 -2.59 -0.86 19.85
CA GLN A 420 -1.76 -1.92 19.31
C GLN A 420 -0.81 -1.33 18.27
N PRO A 421 0.48 -1.13 18.59
CA PRO A 421 1.48 -0.76 17.59
C PRO A 421 1.58 -1.83 16.50
N PHE A 422 1.78 -1.41 15.25
CA PHE A 422 2.07 -2.36 14.18
C PHE A 422 3.54 -2.75 14.21
N ASP A 423 3.78 -4.04 14.16
CA ASP A 423 5.11 -4.59 13.94
C ASP A 423 5.38 -4.84 12.44
N ILE A 424 6.56 -5.38 12.14
CA ILE A 424 7.00 -5.64 10.78
C ILE A 424 6.11 -6.67 10.04
N SER A 425 5.43 -7.55 10.75
CA SER A 425 4.55 -8.58 10.18
C SER A 425 3.16 -8.06 9.83
N MET A 426 2.75 -6.94 10.44
CA MET A 426 1.42 -6.36 10.29
C MET A 426 1.37 -5.25 9.24
N ASN A 427 2.49 -4.53 9.04
CA ASN A 427 2.52 -3.37 8.17
C ASN A 427 2.87 -3.74 6.72
N SER A 428 1.96 -3.43 5.80
CA SER A 428 2.12 -3.68 4.36
C SER A 428 2.49 -2.43 3.54
N HIS A 429 2.69 -1.26 4.17
CA HIS A 429 3.10 -0.02 3.51
C HIS A 429 4.62 0.05 3.34
N GLN A 430 5.19 -0.96 2.69
CA GLN A 430 6.64 -1.12 2.49
C GLN A 430 7.10 -0.25 1.32
N CYS A 431 8.20 0.52 1.51
CA CYS A 431 8.73 1.42 0.48
C CYS A 431 10.24 1.66 0.64
N GLY A 432 10.85 2.37 -0.33
CA GLY A 432 12.19 2.96 -0.24
C GLY A 432 13.36 2.11 -0.75
N THR A 433 13.18 0.83 -1.02
CA THR A 433 14.26 -0.14 -1.30
C THR A 433 14.94 0.01 -2.66
N SER A 434 14.42 0.88 -3.53
CA SER A 434 14.95 1.16 -4.87
C SER A 434 14.71 2.64 -5.23
N VAL A 435 15.13 3.51 -4.34
CA VAL A 435 14.83 4.95 -4.30
C VAL A 435 15.03 5.65 -5.63
N ALA A 436 14.06 6.50 -6.01
CA ALA A 436 14.10 7.34 -7.21
C ALA A 436 14.87 8.64 -6.96
N GLY A 437 15.60 9.10 -7.99
CA GLY A 437 16.35 10.36 -7.96
C GLY A 437 17.00 10.68 -9.31
N HIS A 438 17.58 11.87 -9.41
CA HIS A 438 18.27 12.31 -10.63
C HIS A 438 19.72 11.83 -10.71
N ASP A 439 20.40 11.73 -9.56
CA ASP A 439 21.80 11.33 -9.51
C ASP A 439 21.91 9.79 -9.36
N PRO A 440 22.50 9.09 -10.36
CA PRO A 440 22.68 7.63 -10.29
C PRO A 440 23.60 7.16 -9.15
N LYS A 441 24.36 8.05 -8.51
CA LYS A 441 25.16 7.72 -7.32
C LYS A 441 24.31 7.71 -6.03
N LEU A 442 23.17 8.42 -6.03
CA LEU A 442 22.29 8.61 -4.88
C LEU A 442 20.92 7.99 -5.05
N SER A 443 20.68 7.32 -6.18
CA SER A 443 19.40 6.68 -6.50
C SER A 443 19.58 5.44 -7.36
N MET A 444 18.57 4.59 -7.42
CA MET A 444 18.56 3.39 -8.25
C MET A 444 17.78 3.57 -9.55
N VAL A 445 16.74 4.39 -9.51
CA VAL A 445 15.86 4.64 -10.65
C VAL A 445 15.71 6.14 -10.87
N ASP A 446 15.41 6.51 -12.11
CA ASP A 446 15.09 7.88 -12.48
C ASP A 446 13.65 8.26 -12.07
N GLN A 447 13.23 9.48 -12.38
CA GLN A 447 11.87 9.99 -12.10
C GLN A 447 10.74 9.19 -12.78
N TYR A 448 11.06 8.31 -13.71
CA TYR A 448 10.14 7.42 -14.42
C TYR A 448 10.33 5.95 -14.01
N CYS A 449 10.92 5.71 -12.85
CA CYS A 449 11.15 4.37 -12.32
C CYS A 449 12.02 3.47 -13.22
N ARG A 450 12.74 4.00 -14.22
CA ARG A 450 13.70 3.27 -15.03
C ARG A 450 15.02 3.19 -14.26
N THR A 451 15.62 2.01 -14.19
CA THR A 451 16.91 1.85 -13.52
C THR A 451 18.01 2.61 -14.27
N HIS A 452 18.96 3.21 -13.51
CA HIS A 452 20.08 3.93 -14.10
C HIS A 452 21.06 3.00 -14.81
N ASP A 453 21.22 1.77 -14.32
CA ASP A 453 22.23 0.82 -14.79
C ASP A 453 21.72 -0.13 -15.90
N VAL A 454 20.43 -0.38 -15.97
CA VAL A 454 19.84 -1.38 -16.86
C VAL A 454 18.72 -0.73 -17.68
N GLU A 455 19.02 -0.47 -18.94
CA GLU A 455 18.29 0.42 -19.84
C GLU A 455 16.81 0.04 -20.07
N ASN A 456 16.50 -1.24 -20.08
CA ASN A 456 15.16 -1.78 -20.36
C ASN A 456 14.42 -2.31 -19.12
N LEU A 457 14.88 -1.92 -17.91
CA LEU A 457 14.32 -2.36 -16.63
C LEU A 457 13.65 -1.20 -15.88
N TYR A 458 12.41 -1.41 -15.43
CA TYR A 458 11.61 -0.46 -14.65
C TYR A 458 11.17 -1.10 -13.32
N LEU A 459 11.19 -0.34 -12.22
CA LEU A 459 10.79 -0.79 -10.88
C LEU A 459 9.58 0.03 -10.43
N ILE A 460 8.36 -0.52 -10.61
CA ILE A 460 7.10 0.23 -10.41
C ILE A 460 6.30 -0.36 -9.24
N ASP A 461 6.77 -0.13 -8.03
CA ASP A 461 6.09 -0.45 -6.77
C ASP A 461 6.52 0.55 -5.69
N GLY A 462 6.17 0.34 -4.42
CA GLY A 462 6.58 1.24 -3.34
C GLY A 462 8.10 1.40 -3.16
N GLY A 463 8.91 0.56 -3.78
CA GLY A 463 10.37 0.62 -3.68
C GLY A 463 10.97 1.92 -4.19
N PHE A 464 10.37 2.58 -5.18
CA PHE A 464 10.91 3.83 -5.74
C PHE A 464 10.73 5.05 -4.83
N PHE A 465 9.96 5.00 -3.78
CA PHE A 465 9.64 6.13 -2.91
C PHE A 465 10.89 6.68 -2.20
N PRO A 466 11.24 7.97 -2.37
CA PRO A 466 12.30 8.61 -1.58
C PRO A 466 11.87 8.80 -0.12
N SER A 467 10.59 9.04 0.11
CA SER A 467 9.98 9.22 1.42
C SER A 467 8.65 8.48 1.53
N SER A 468 8.27 8.08 2.73
CA SER A 468 7.03 7.30 2.92
C SER A 468 5.78 8.17 3.01
N ALA A 469 5.91 9.48 3.25
CA ALA A 469 4.84 10.37 3.67
C ALA A 469 4.08 9.80 4.90
N ALA A 470 2.93 10.37 5.25
CA ALA A 470 2.07 9.83 6.31
C ALA A 470 0.67 9.46 5.78
N MET A 471 0.61 8.96 4.54
CA MET A 471 -0.61 8.58 3.82
C MET A 471 -0.49 7.21 3.17
N ASN A 472 -1.65 6.58 2.89
CA ASN A 472 -1.71 5.28 2.21
C ASN A 472 -1.04 5.36 0.82
N PRO A 473 -0.09 4.48 0.49
CA PRO A 473 0.77 4.63 -0.70
C PRO A 473 0.12 4.18 -2.02
N ALA A 474 -0.98 3.44 -1.97
CA ALA A 474 -1.49 2.69 -3.11
C ALA A 474 -1.88 3.59 -4.30
N LEU A 475 -2.56 4.72 -4.06
CA LEU A 475 -2.95 5.63 -5.15
C LEU A 475 -1.74 6.30 -5.80
N THR A 476 -0.70 6.64 -5.02
CA THR A 476 0.55 7.20 -5.54
C THR A 476 1.30 6.20 -6.43
N ILE A 477 1.31 4.91 -6.05
CA ILE A 477 1.87 3.85 -6.90
C ILE A 477 1.10 3.74 -8.23
N ALA A 478 -0.24 3.80 -8.19
CA ALA A 478 -1.07 3.75 -9.39
C ALA A 478 -0.86 4.98 -10.29
N ALA A 479 -0.85 6.18 -9.72
CA ALA A 479 -0.62 7.42 -10.45
C ALA A 479 0.76 7.43 -11.12
N GLN A 480 1.81 7.01 -10.41
CA GLN A 480 3.15 6.90 -10.97
C GLN A 480 3.22 5.83 -12.07
N ALA A 481 2.54 4.70 -11.93
CA ALA A 481 2.47 3.68 -12.97
C ALA A 481 1.90 4.24 -14.28
N LEU A 482 0.80 4.99 -14.20
CA LEU A 482 0.20 5.68 -15.38
C LEU A 482 1.16 6.73 -15.97
N ARG A 483 1.83 7.52 -15.09
CA ARG A 483 2.82 8.52 -15.51
C ARG A 483 3.99 7.86 -16.23
N VAL A 484 4.50 6.75 -15.71
CA VAL A 484 5.59 6.00 -16.34
C VAL A 484 5.19 5.50 -17.72
N VAL A 485 4.02 4.90 -17.88
CA VAL A 485 3.52 4.45 -19.19
C VAL A 485 3.43 5.61 -20.16
N ASP A 486 2.95 6.77 -19.72
CA ASP A 486 2.74 7.92 -20.62
C ASP A 486 4.06 8.64 -20.98
N LYS A 487 4.92 8.93 -20.02
CA LYS A 487 6.06 9.84 -20.18
C LYS A 487 7.42 9.16 -20.38
N SER A 488 7.55 7.88 -19.97
CA SER A 488 8.82 7.16 -20.18
C SER A 488 8.89 6.50 -21.56
N GLY A 489 10.04 5.97 -21.89
CA GLY A 489 10.20 5.16 -23.11
C GLY A 489 9.55 3.77 -23.04
N LEU A 490 8.71 3.47 -22.03
CA LEU A 490 8.17 2.12 -21.79
C LEU A 490 7.31 1.62 -22.96
N LYS A 491 6.59 2.50 -23.65
CA LYS A 491 5.76 2.17 -24.84
C LYS A 491 6.48 2.35 -26.18
N GLN A 492 7.80 2.66 -26.20
CA GLN A 492 8.58 2.84 -27.42
C GLN A 492 9.46 1.61 -27.68
N PHE A 493 9.42 1.07 -28.88
CA PHE A 493 10.14 -0.17 -29.27
C PHE A 493 10.97 0.05 -30.53
N ASN A 494 11.91 1.02 -30.46
CA ASN A 494 12.88 1.23 -31.55
C ASN A 494 13.91 0.10 -31.59
#